data_9304b013ce5f3ff9a498175c43f770a7
#
_entry.id   9304b013ce5f3ff9a498175c43f770a7
#
_cell.length_a   1.000
_cell.length_b   1.000
_cell.length_c   1.000
_cell.angle_alpha   90.00
_cell.angle_beta   90.00
_cell.angle_gamma   90.00
#
_symmetry.space_group_name_H-M   'P 1'
#
loop_
_entity.id
_entity.type
_entity.pdbx_description
1 polymer ?
#
loop_
_entity_poly.entity_id
_entity_poly.type
_entity_poly.pdbx_seq_one_letter_code
_entity_poly.pdbx_strand_id
1 'polypeptide(L)'
;MTTVDNRQDFKVADLSLAEFGRKEITLAEHEMPGLMAIRREYAEAQPLAGARITGSLHMTVQTAVLIETLVALGARVRWASCNIFSTQDHAAAAIAVGPNGTPDNPQGIPVFAWKGETLEEYWWCTEQALTWPDSATGGPNMILDDGGDATLLVHKGVEYEKAGEVPALDTAESDEHRVILQLLHRTLGENPQKWTQLASEIRGVTEETTTGVHRLYEMQREGSLLFPAINVNDSVTKSKFDNKYGCRHSLVDGINRATDVLIGGKTAVVCGYGDVGKGCAESLRGQGARVIITEIDPICALQAAMDGYQVTTLDEVVETADIFITTTGNKDIILASDMAKMKHQAIVGNIGHFDNEIDMAGLAKVPGIVKDEVKPQVHTWTFPDGKKIIVLSEGRLLNLGNATGHPSFVMSNSFADQTLAQIELFTKPDEYPIGVYVLPKHLDEKVARLHLDALGVKLTKLRPEQAAYIGVEVDGPFKSDHYRY
;
A
#
# COMPACT_ATOMS: atom_id res chain seq x y z
N MET A 1 39.95 -11.92 18.69
CA MET A 1 39.54 -12.14 17.30
C MET A 1 38.07 -12.49 17.36
N THR A 2 37.20 -11.51 17.26
CA THR A 2 35.77 -11.69 17.16
C THR A 2 35.48 -12.10 15.74
N THR A 3 35.04 -13.33 15.54
CA THR A 3 34.49 -13.80 14.26
C THR A 3 33.27 -12.95 13.95
N VAL A 4 33.38 -12.10 12.94
CA VAL A 4 32.23 -11.44 12.33
C VAL A 4 31.38 -12.54 11.71
N ASP A 5 30.23 -12.81 12.31
CA ASP A 5 29.22 -13.74 11.80
C ASP A 5 28.66 -13.10 10.51
N ASN A 6 29.03 -13.65 9.36
CA ASN A 6 28.70 -13.14 8.03
C ASN A 6 27.27 -13.56 7.66
N ARG A 7 26.30 -13.41 8.57
CA ARG A 7 24.87 -13.57 8.23
C ARG A 7 24.46 -12.34 7.45
N GLN A 8 24.10 -12.57 6.19
CA GLN A 8 23.51 -11.53 5.33
C GLN A 8 22.21 -11.04 5.99
N ASP A 9 22.14 -9.75 6.37
CA ASP A 9 20.97 -9.13 6.99
C ASP A 9 20.00 -8.61 5.91
N PHE A 10 19.65 -9.47 4.98
CA PHE A 10 18.63 -9.25 3.93
C PHE A 10 18.22 -10.59 3.31
N LYS A 11 17.07 -10.62 2.63
CA LYS A 11 16.66 -11.71 1.75
C LYS A 11 15.88 -11.15 0.56
N VAL A 12 16.43 -11.29 -0.63
CA VAL A 12 15.85 -10.85 -1.90
C VAL A 12 15.98 -11.99 -2.93
N ALA A 13 15.25 -11.89 -4.05
CA ALA A 13 15.22 -12.95 -5.05
C ALA A 13 16.59 -13.19 -5.73
N ASP A 14 17.21 -12.12 -6.23
CA ASP A 14 18.43 -12.18 -7.03
C ASP A 14 19.22 -10.85 -7.00
N LEU A 15 20.37 -10.84 -6.35
CA LEU A 15 21.23 -9.65 -6.27
C LEU A 15 21.79 -9.21 -7.62
N SER A 16 21.86 -10.09 -8.62
CA SER A 16 22.37 -9.74 -9.96
C SER A 16 21.48 -8.70 -10.68
N LEU A 17 20.25 -8.53 -10.23
CA LEU A 17 19.29 -7.54 -10.74
C LEU A 17 19.58 -6.10 -10.27
N ALA A 18 20.54 -5.91 -9.35
CA ALA A 18 20.79 -4.61 -8.70
C ALA A 18 21.16 -3.49 -9.67
N GLU A 19 21.94 -3.76 -10.71
CA GLU A 19 22.31 -2.75 -11.72
C GLU A 19 21.09 -2.26 -12.49
N PHE A 20 20.21 -3.17 -12.90
CA PHE A 20 18.94 -2.82 -13.54
C PHE A 20 18.05 -2.02 -12.60
N GLY A 21 17.91 -2.46 -11.36
CA GLY A 21 17.14 -1.74 -10.34
C GLY A 21 17.67 -0.32 -10.10
N ARG A 22 18.97 -0.14 -10.04
CA ARG A 22 19.60 1.20 -9.88
C ARG A 22 19.27 2.14 -11.03
N LYS A 23 19.26 1.65 -12.25
CA LYS A 23 18.87 2.44 -13.44
C LYS A 23 17.41 2.88 -13.36
N GLU A 24 16.51 2.00 -12.97
CA GLU A 24 15.09 2.34 -12.80
C GLU A 24 14.85 3.30 -11.62
N ILE A 25 15.56 3.13 -10.51
CA ILE A 25 15.51 4.09 -9.38
C ILE A 25 15.93 5.49 -9.84
N THR A 26 16.99 5.60 -10.65
CA THR A 26 17.43 6.89 -11.18
C THR A 26 16.39 7.54 -12.10
N LEU A 27 15.67 6.75 -12.90
CA LEU A 27 14.55 7.26 -13.70
C LEU A 27 13.40 7.73 -12.79
N ALA A 28 13.07 6.95 -11.74
CA ALA A 28 12.02 7.30 -10.81
C ALA A 28 12.33 8.59 -10.03
N GLU A 29 13.58 8.79 -9.59
CA GLU A 29 14.00 10.03 -8.91
C GLU A 29 13.72 11.28 -9.76
N HIS A 30 13.92 11.19 -11.08
CA HIS A 30 13.62 12.29 -12.01
C HIS A 30 12.11 12.60 -12.06
N GLU A 31 11.28 11.59 -11.93
CA GLU A 31 9.80 11.69 -11.95
C GLU A 31 9.17 11.90 -10.56
N MET A 32 9.99 12.07 -9.51
CA MET A 32 9.53 12.26 -8.13
C MET A 32 9.98 13.61 -7.54
N PRO A 33 9.58 14.74 -8.16
CA PRO A 33 10.16 16.06 -7.86
C PRO A 33 9.89 16.51 -6.42
N GLY A 34 8.74 16.22 -5.86
CA GLY A 34 8.38 16.62 -4.50
C GLY A 34 9.19 15.87 -3.44
N LEU A 35 9.30 14.55 -3.57
CA LEU A 35 10.11 13.73 -2.66
C LEU A 35 11.59 14.09 -2.74
N MET A 36 12.11 14.30 -3.94
CA MET A 36 13.51 14.72 -4.14
C MET A 36 13.78 16.15 -3.62
N ALA A 37 12.78 17.02 -3.66
CA ALA A 37 12.87 18.35 -3.05
C ALA A 37 12.98 18.25 -1.51
N ILE A 38 12.16 17.40 -0.87
CA ILE A 38 12.24 17.12 0.57
C ILE A 38 13.61 16.53 0.94
N ARG A 39 14.11 15.57 0.16
CA ARG A 39 15.45 15.00 0.39
C ARG A 39 16.52 16.09 0.41
N ARG A 40 16.50 17.01 -0.54
CA ARG A 40 17.46 18.12 -0.59
C ARG A 40 17.28 19.13 0.54
N GLU A 41 16.03 19.47 0.87
CA GLU A 41 15.71 20.47 1.89
C GLU A 41 16.18 20.03 3.29
N TYR A 42 15.97 18.76 3.61
CA TYR A 42 16.22 18.23 4.96
C TYR A 42 17.54 17.46 5.11
N ALA A 43 18.28 17.21 4.04
CA ALA A 43 19.49 16.38 4.07
C ALA A 43 20.58 16.92 5.05
N GLU A 44 20.76 18.24 5.13
CA GLU A 44 21.74 18.84 6.03
C GLU A 44 21.30 18.76 7.51
N ALA A 45 20.02 19.01 7.77
CA ALA A 45 19.45 19.02 9.11
C ALA A 45 19.31 17.62 9.72
N GLN A 46 19.21 16.59 8.89
CA GLN A 46 19.02 15.18 9.28
C GLN A 46 17.99 14.97 10.39
N PRO A 47 16.72 15.38 10.19
CA PRO A 47 15.70 15.36 11.24
C PRO A 47 15.36 13.95 11.73
N LEU A 48 15.72 12.91 10.98
CA LEU A 48 15.51 11.51 11.33
C LEU A 48 16.78 10.85 11.93
N ALA A 49 17.79 11.64 12.31
CA ALA A 49 18.95 11.09 12.98
C ALA A 49 18.55 10.36 14.27
N GLY A 50 18.91 9.07 14.38
CA GLY A 50 18.52 8.18 15.48
C GLY A 50 17.17 7.46 15.27
N ALA A 51 16.43 7.75 14.19
CA ALA A 51 15.27 6.96 13.81
C ALA A 51 15.70 5.58 13.32
N ARG A 52 15.02 4.55 13.81
CA ARG A 52 15.05 3.17 13.31
C ARG A 52 13.68 2.85 12.72
N ILE A 53 13.56 2.98 11.41
CA ILE A 53 12.28 2.85 10.71
C ILE A 53 12.14 1.43 10.16
N THR A 54 11.14 0.70 10.62
CA THR A 54 10.67 -0.50 9.94
C THR A 54 9.61 -0.08 8.93
N GLY A 55 9.86 -0.37 7.65
CA GLY A 55 8.87 -0.21 6.58
C GLY A 55 8.22 -1.53 6.21
N SER A 56 6.91 -1.50 6.04
CA SER A 56 6.07 -2.58 5.51
C SER A 56 5.17 -1.99 4.43
N LEU A 57 5.75 -1.81 3.25
CA LEU A 57 5.10 -1.20 2.10
C LEU A 57 5.68 -1.79 0.82
N HIS A 58 4.87 -1.88 -0.24
CA HIS A 58 5.23 -2.48 -1.53
C HIS A 58 6.67 -2.15 -1.95
N MET A 59 7.53 -3.15 -2.09
CA MET A 59 8.95 -2.96 -2.44
C MET A 59 9.11 -2.70 -3.94
N THR A 60 8.68 -1.51 -4.37
CA THR A 60 8.76 -1.03 -5.75
C THR A 60 9.97 -0.13 -5.98
N VAL A 61 10.21 0.24 -7.23
CA VAL A 61 11.22 1.24 -7.61
C VAL A 61 10.97 2.57 -6.91
N GLN A 62 9.70 3.00 -6.80
CA GLN A 62 9.34 4.25 -6.11
C GLN A 62 9.61 4.17 -4.61
N THR A 63 9.34 3.03 -4.01
CA THR A 63 9.66 2.76 -2.60
C THR A 63 11.16 2.77 -2.34
N ALA A 64 11.98 2.32 -3.29
CA ALA A 64 13.42 2.46 -3.19
C ALA A 64 13.86 3.93 -3.06
N VAL A 65 13.23 4.84 -3.82
CA VAL A 65 13.47 6.30 -3.69
C VAL A 65 13.07 6.82 -2.32
N LEU A 66 11.93 6.35 -1.76
CA LEU A 66 11.51 6.67 -0.39
C LEU A 66 12.53 6.20 0.65
N ILE A 67 12.95 4.94 0.59
CA ILE A 67 13.94 4.35 1.50
C ILE A 67 15.23 5.17 1.49
N GLU A 68 15.77 5.47 0.32
CA GLU A 68 16.99 6.28 0.19
C GLU A 68 16.79 7.73 0.66
N THR A 69 15.57 8.26 0.54
CA THR A 69 15.24 9.58 1.11
C THR A 69 15.28 9.54 2.64
N LEU A 70 14.62 8.58 3.28
CA LEU A 70 14.63 8.43 4.73
C LEU A 70 16.07 8.27 5.27
N VAL A 71 16.91 7.50 4.58
CA VAL A 71 18.33 7.33 4.93
C VAL A 71 19.10 8.63 4.77
N ALA A 72 18.88 9.38 3.69
CA ALA A 72 19.51 10.69 3.48
C ALA A 72 19.12 11.71 4.57
N LEU A 73 17.97 11.54 5.20
CA LEU A 73 17.52 12.36 6.32
C LEU A 73 18.01 11.86 7.69
N GLY A 74 18.85 10.84 7.73
CA GLY A 74 19.50 10.34 8.93
C GLY A 74 18.90 9.07 9.53
N ALA A 75 17.85 8.51 8.95
CA ALA A 75 17.23 7.28 9.44
C ALA A 75 18.08 6.04 9.13
N ARG A 76 17.97 5.05 9.98
CA ARG A 76 18.29 3.66 9.67
C ARG A 76 16.97 2.96 9.29
N VAL A 77 17.01 2.09 8.30
CA VAL A 77 15.81 1.50 7.71
C VAL A 77 15.95 -0.01 7.58
N ARG A 78 14.87 -0.74 7.83
CA ARG A 78 14.67 -2.16 7.49
C ARG A 78 13.33 -2.28 6.77
N TRP A 79 13.24 -3.09 5.75
CA TRP A 79 12.07 -3.08 4.88
C TRP A 79 11.55 -4.48 4.54
N ALA A 80 10.22 -4.63 4.53
CA ALA A 80 9.50 -5.75 3.95
C ALA A 80 8.40 -5.22 3.02
N SER A 81 7.90 -6.05 2.11
CA SER A 81 6.73 -5.72 1.31
C SER A 81 5.45 -5.98 2.10
N CYS A 82 4.38 -5.28 1.76
CA CYS A 82 3.04 -5.48 2.34
C CYS A 82 2.11 -6.34 1.46
N ASN A 83 2.65 -7.00 0.45
CA ASN A 83 1.90 -7.89 -0.44
C ASN A 83 2.84 -8.89 -1.13
N ILE A 84 2.41 -10.16 -1.22
CA ILE A 84 3.21 -11.26 -1.77
C ILE A 84 3.55 -11.14 -3.27
N PHE A 85 2.83 -10.31 -4.02
CA PHE A 85 3.01 -10.16 -5.48
C PHE A 85 3.51 -8.78 -5.93
N SER A 86 3.68 -7.82 -5.00
CA SER A 86 3.95 -6.43 -5.36
C SER A 86 5.43 -6.07 -5.47
N THR A 87 6.34 -6.90 -4.95
CA THR A 87 7.77 -6.60 -5.01
C THR A 87 8.28 -6.57 -6.45
N GLN A 88 9.07 -5.55 -6.75
CA GLN A 88 9.93 -5.51 -7.94
C GLN A 88 11.32 -6.00 -7.52
N ASP A 89 11.69 -7.22 -7.91
CA ASP A 89 12.90 -7.89 -7.43
C ASP A 89 14.18 -7.11 -7.71
N HIS A 90 14.23 -6.39 -8.82
CA HIS A 90 15.36 -5.52 -9.15
C HIS A 90 15.46 -4.28 -8.25
N ALA A 91 14.33 -3.75 -7.76
CA ALA A 91 14.34 -2.67 -6.78
C ALA A 91 14.83 -3.17 -5.41
N ALA A 92 14.34 -4.32 -4.96
CA ALA A 92 14.80 -4.97 -3.73
C ALA A 92 16.31 -5.27 -3.78
N ALA A 93 16.79 -5.82 -4.90
CA ALA A 93 18.22 -6.09 -5.13
C ALA A 93 19.08 -4.81 -5.08
N ALA A 94 18.62 -3.74 -5.72
CA ALA A 94 19.36 -2.47 -5.76
C ALA A 94 19.50 -1.85 -4.36
N ILE A 95 18.45 -1.93 -3.52
CA ILE A 95 18.49 -1.41 -2.15
C ILE A 95 19.36 -2.30 -1.25
N ALA A 96 19.28 -3.63 -1.38
CA ALA A 96 20.11 -4.56 -0.61
C ALA A 96 21.60 -4.44 -0.97
N VAL A 97 21.93 -4.28 -2.25
CA VAL A 97 23.31 -4.06 -2.70
C VAL A 97 23.81 -2.66 -2.31
N GLY A 98 22.96 -1.64 -2.44
CA GLY A 98 23.27 -0.26 -2.14
C GLY A 98 24.13 0.44 -3.24
N PRO A 99 24.25 1.77 -3.19
CA PRO A 99 24.94 2.55 -4.24
C PRO A 99 26.46 2.31 -4.29
N ASN A 100 27.05 1.82 -3.19
CA ASN A 100 28.50 1.59 -3.08
C ASN A 100 28.86 0.10 -3.00
N GLY A 101 27.88 -0.79 -3.00
CA GLY A 101 28.07 -2.24 -2.94
C GLY A 101 28.15 -2.90 -4.31
N THR A 102 28.36 -4.20 -4.28
CA THR A 102 28.26 -5.10 -5.43
C THR A 102 27.45 -6.33 -5.05
N PRO A 103 26.91 -7.12 -5.99
CA PRO A 103 26.22 -8.36 -5.66
C PRO A 103 27.06 -9.32 -4.78
N ASP A 104 28.37 -9.35 -4.95
CA ASP A 104 29.29 -10.19 -4.16
C ASP A 104 29.66 -9.55 -2.80
N ASN A 105 29.45 -8.24 -2.64
CA ASN A 105 29.72 -7.50 -1.42
C ASN A 105 28.66 -6.42 -1.21
N PRO A 106 27.41 -6.81 -0.88
CA PRO A 106 26.32 -5.88 -0.66
C PRO A 106 26.57 -4.99 0.56
N GLN A 107 26.31 -3.69 0.43
CA GLN A 107 26.51 -2.65 1.44
C GLN A 107 25.29 -1.74 1.59
N GLY A 108 24.12 -2.25 1.23
CA GLY A 108 22.90 -1.48 1.22
C GLY A 108 22.09 -1.58 2.52
N ILE A 109 20.81 -1.51 2.36
CA ILE A 109 19.82 -1.46 3.43
C ILE A 109 19.17 -2.84 3.56
N PRO A 110 18.93 -3.32 4.79
CA PRO A 110 18.22 -4.59 5.01
C PRO A 110 16.83 -4.59 4.35
N VAL A 111 16.65 -5.47 3.36
CA VAL A 111 15.39 -5.69 2.65
C VAL A 111 15.05 -7.19 2.71
N PHE A 112 13.82 -7.48 3.07
CA PHE A 112 13.26 -8.84 3.10
C PHE A 112 12.01 -8.85 2.23
N ALA A 113 12.18 -9.03 0.93
CA ALA A 113 11.08 -9.02 -0.03
C ALA A 113 11.47 -9.64 -1.37
N TRP A 114 10.54 -10.41 -1.95
CA TRP A 114 10.60 -10.89 -3.33
C TRP A 114 9.20 -11.12 -3.89
N LYS A 115 9.07 -11.12 -5.20
CA LYS A 115 7.78 -11.38 -5.84
C LYS A 115 7.46 -12.87 -5.80
N GLY A 116 6.27 -13.20 -5.28
CA GLY A 116 5.80 -14.58 -5.19
C GLY A 116 6.16 -15.26 -3.86
N GLU A 117 6.28 -14.51 -2.78
CA GLU A 117 6.35 -15.03 -1.42
C GLU A 117 5.17 -15.96 -1.12
N THR A 118 5.38 -16.99 -0.32
CA THR A 118 4.27 -17.70 0.36
C THR A 118 3.79 -16.83 1.55
N LEU A 119 2.64 -17.19 2.13
CA LEU A 119 2.16 -16.47 3.32
C LEU A 119 3.13 -16.60 4.51
N GLU A 120 3.73 -17.79 4.68
CA GLU A 120 4.76 -18.01 5.72
C GLU A 120 6.01 -17.16 5.49
N GLU A 121 6.46 -17.05 4.23
CA GLU A 121 7.60 -16.22 3.86
C GLU A 121 7.29 -14.74 4.08
N TYR A 122 6.10 -14.28 3.71
CA TYR A 122 5.63 -12.91 3.90
C TYR A 122 5.65 -12.48 5.38
N TRP A 123 5.06 -13.28 6.26
CA TRP A 123 5.03 -12.98 7.69
C TRP A 123 6.40 -13.13 8.36
N TRP A 124 7.23 -14.04 7.85
CA TRP A 124 8.64 -14.11 8.24
C TRP A 124 9.40 -12.83 7.84
N CYS A 125 9.21 -12.31 6.62
CA CYS A 125 9.82 -11.06 6.16
C CYS A 125 9.40 -9.88 7.03
N THR A 126 8.12 -9.79 7.39
CA THR A 126 7.59 -8.76 8.29
C THR A 126 8.24 -8.83 9.67
N GLU A 127 8.39 -10.04 10.23
CA GLU A 127 9.11 -10.24 11.50
C GLU A 127 10.59 -9.83 11.40
N GLN A 128 11.27 -10.16 10.30
CA GLN A 128 12.67 -9.76 10.09
C GLN A 128 12.83 -8.25 9.98
N ALA A 129 11.94 -7.55 9.29
CA ALA A 129 11.96 -6.09 9.21
C ALA A 129 11.71 -5.43 10.58
N LEU A 130 10.87 -6.03 11.42
CA LEU A 130 10.61 -5.58 12.79
C LEU A 130 11.74 -5.93 13.78
N THR A 131 12.66 -6.82 13.41
CA THR A 131 13.75 -7.27 14.29
C THR A 131 15.00 -6.43 14.07
N TRP A 132 15.46 -5.76 15.12
CA TRP A 132 16.65 -4.89 15.14
C TRP A 132 17.69 -5.43 16.11
N PRO A 133 18.62 -6.30 15.67
CA PRO A 133 19.54 -7.03 16.57
C PRO A 133 20.47 -6.13 17.38
N ASP A 134 20.72 -4.92 16.91
CA ASP A 134 21.61 -3.94 17.53
C ASP A 134 20.87 -2.85 18.34
N SER A 135 19.56 -2.95 18.50
CA SER A 135 18.80 -2.09 19.41
C SER A 135 18.64 -2.72 20.79
N ALA A 136 18.51 -1.90 21.81
CA ALA A 136 18.35 -2.37 23.19
C ALA A 136 17.07 -3.19 23.42
N THR A 137 16.02 -2.87 22.66
CA THR A 137 14.70 -3.51 22.75
C THR A 137 14.46 -4.57 21.67
N GLY A 138 15.42 -4.73 20.76
CA GLY A 138 15.29 -5.64 19.59
C GLY A 138 14.34 -5.13 18.51
N GLY A 139 13.85 -3.88 18.59
CA GLY A 139 12.85 -3.34 17.69
C GLY A 139 13.14 -1.96 17.09
N PRO A 140 12.26 -1.50 16.19
CA PRO A 140 12.29 -0.15 15.64
C PRO A 140 11.84 0.88 16.68
N ASN A 141 12.02 2.17 16.38
CA ASN A 141 11.35 3.23 17.10
C ASN A 141 10.34 4.02 16.23
N MET A 142 10.23 3.67 14.97
CA MET A 142 9.22 4.17 14.03
C MET A 142 8.76 3.05 13.10
N ILE A 143 7.50 3.09 12.71
CA ILE A 143 6.93 2.20 11.68
C ILE A 143 6.38 3.05 10.54
N LEU A 144 6.58 2.60 9.31
CA LEU A 144 5.92 3.07 8.10
C LEU A 144 5.19 1.89 7.49
N ASP A 145 3.86 1.90 7.53
CA ASP A 145 3.03 0.74 7.20
C ASP A 145 2.07 1.03 6.04
N ASP A 146 1.68 -0.01 5.36
CA ASP A 146 0.69 0.01 4.28
C ASP A 146 -0.23 -1.20 4.39
N GLY A 147 -1.42 -0.97 4.96
CA GLY A 147 -2.39 -2.00 5.31
C GLY A 147 -2.36 -2.41 6.79
N GLY A 148 -1.35 -1.95 7.53
CA GLY A 148 -1.27 -2.13 8.98
C GLY A 148 -0.81 -3.51 9.42
N ASP A 149 -0.15 -4.31 8.58
CA ASP A 149 0.25 -5.68 8.95
C ASP A 149 1.41 -5.72 9.95
N ALA A 150 2.42 -4.87 9.78
CA ALA A 150 3.50 -4.75 10.77
C ALA A 150 2.96 -4.22 12.11
N THR A 151 2.09 -3.23 12.06
CA THR A 151 1.39 -2.67 13.23
C THR A 151 0.54 -3.72 13.93
N LEU A 152 -0.24 -4.50 13.18
CA LEU A 152 -1.07 -5.59 13.69
C LEU A 152 -0.23 -6.64 14.41
N LEU A 153 0.88 -7.07 13.80
CA LEU A 153 1.76 -8.09 14.37
C LEU A 153 2.32 -7.65 15.74
N VAL A 154 2.75 -6.38 15.86
CA VAL A 154 3.21 -5.82 17.13
C VAL A 154 2.08 -5.80 18.16
N HIS A 155 0.88 -5.31 17.80
CA HIS A 155 -0.26 -5.23 18.72
C HIS A 155 -0.72 -6.60 19.20
N LYS A 156 -0.87 -7.56 18.29
CA LYS A 156 -1.27 -8.94 18.63
C LYS A 156 -0.19 -9.66 19.44
N GLY A 157 1.08 -9.41 19.13
CA GLY A 157 2.18 -9.91 19.92
C GLY A 157 2.11 -9.45 21.39
N VAL A 158 1.95 -8.15 21.60
CA VAL A 158 1.80 -7.56 22.94
C VAL A 158 0.52 -8.07 23.65
N GLU A 159 -0.59 -8.18 22.93
CA GLU A 159 -1.85 -8.71 23.48
C GLU A 159 -1.67 -10.12 24.01
N TYR A 160 -1.10 -11.04 23.21
CA TYR A 160 -0.95 -12.43 23.59
C TYR A 160 0.17 -12.68 24.61
N GLU A 161 1.22 -11.88 24.61
CA GLU A 161 2.20 -11.88 25.70
C GLU A 161 1.59 -11.49 27.05
N LYS A 162 0.72 -10.46 27.08
CA LYS A 162 -0.02 -10.07 28.29
C LYS A 162 -1.02 -11.14 28.73
N ALA A 163 -1.66 -11.81 27.79
CA ALA A 163 -2.58 -12.93 28.09
C ALA A 163 -1.82 -14.20 28.55
N GLY A 164 -0.55 -14.33 28.19
CA GLY A 164 0.27 -15.53 28.42
C GLY A 164 -0.08 -16.72 27.52
N GLU A 165 -0.94 -16.50 26.51
CA GLU A 165 -1.38 -17.54 25.57
C GLU A 165 -1.72 -16.93 24.21
N VAL A 166 -1.58 -17.72 23.15
CA VAL A 166 -2.02 -17.41 21.79
C VAL A 166 -3.20 -18.32 21.46
N PRO A 167 -4.25 -17.83 20.77
CA PRO A 167 -5.39 -18.65 20.35
C PRO A 167 -4.96 -19.90 19.57
N ALA A 168 -5.71 -20.97 19.71
CA ALA A 168 -5.43 -22.24 19.03
C ALA A 168 -5.53 -22.10 17.51
N LEU A 169 -4.71 -22.84 16.75
CA LEU A 169 -4.62 -22.73 15.29
C LEU A 169 -5.91 -23.09 14.54
N ASP A 170 -6.79 -23.86 15.17
CA ASP A 170 -8.10 -24.24 14.62
C ASP A 170 -9.16 -23.13 14.75
N THR A 171 -8.85 -22.08 15.49
CA THR A 171 -9.68 -20.86 15.57
C THR A 171 -9.41 -19.88 14.43
N ALA A 172 -8.42 -20.15 13.57
CA ALA A 172 -8.05 -19.27 12.48
C ALA A 172 -9.18 -19.15 11.44
N GLU A 173 -9.52 -17.91 11.09
CA GLU A 173 -10.58 -17.59 10.14
C GLU A 173 -10.11 -17.70 8.68
N SER A 174 -8.79 -17.71 8.46
CA SER A 174 -8.16 -17.82 7.14
C SER A 174 -6.80 -18.51 7.24
N ASP A 175 -6.24 -18.92 6.10
CA ASP A 175 -4.88 -19.47 6.02
C ASP A 175 -3.84 -18.46 6.51
N GLU A 176 -4.01 -17.19 6.16
CA GLU A 176 -3.15 -16.11 6.62
C GLU A 176 -3.23 -15.91 8.13
N HIS A 177 -4.42 -15.86 8.70
CA HIS A 177 -4.61 -15.78 10.16
C HIS A 177 -3.94 -16.98 10.86
N ARG A 178 -4.01 -18.17 10.28
CA ARG A 178 -3.31 -19.34 10.80
C ARG A 178 -1.79 -19.15 10.84
N VAL A 179 -1.19 -18.59 9.79
CA VAL A 179 0.25 -18.30 9.74
C VAL A 179 0.66 -17.28 10.81
N ILE A 180 -0.13 -16.23 10.99
CA ILE A 180 0.08 -15.23 12.07
C ILE A 180 0.07 -15.90 13.44
N LEU A 181 -0.95 -16.74 13.73
CA LEU A 181 -1.02 -17.47 15.00
C LEU A 181 0.17 -18.39 15.21
N GLN A 182 0.62 -19.12 14.15
CA GLN A 182 1.82 -19.95 14.22
C GLN A 182 3.08 -19.15 14.59
N LEU A 183 3.27 -18.00 13.96
CA LEU A 183 4.37 -17.09 14.24
C LEU A 183 4.32 -16.62 15.71
N LEU A 184 3.16 -16.20 16.18
CA LEU A 184 2.99 -15.70 17.55
C LEU A 184 3.12 -16.81 18.60
N HIS A 185 2.66 -18.04 18.34
CA HIS A 185 2.94 -19.20 19.20
C HIS A 185 4.44 -19.47 19.32
N ARG A 186 5.17 -19.43 18.20
CA ARG A 186 6.62 -19.63 18.22
C ARG A 186 7.32 -18.54 19.02
N THR A 187 7.03 -17.26 18.75
CA THR A 187 7.69 -16.14 19.41
C THR A 187 7.38 -16.07 20.89
N LEU A 188 6.15 -16.36 21.32
CA LEU A 188 5.79 -16.45 22.73
C LEU A 188 6.59 -17.55 23.46
N GLY A 189 6.79 -18.70 22.81
CA GLY A 189 7.57 -19.80 23.36
C GLY A 189 9.07 -19.51 23.44
N GLU A 190 9.63 -18.78 22.47
CA GLU A 190 11.05 -18.41 22.41
C GLU A 190 11.40 -17.24 23.35
N ASN A 191 10.59 -16.19 23.38
CA ASN A 191 10.76 -15.02 24.21
C ASN A 191 9.40 -14.39 24.58
N PRO A 192 8.86 -14.65 25.77
CA PRO A 192 7.54 -14.15 26.21
C PRO A 192 7.40 -12.64 26.35
N GLN A 193 8.46 -11.89 26.11
CA GLN A 193 8.47 -10.41 26.20
C GLN A 193 8.98 -9.74 24.92
N LYS A 194 9.16 -10.48 23.83
CA LYS A 194 9.69 -9.99 22.56
C LYS A 194 8.94 -8.76 22.07
N TRP A 195 7.62 -8.90 21.92
CA TRP A 195 6.76 -7.86 21.34
C TRP A 195 6.56 -6.68 22.29
N THR A 196 6.42 -6.94 23.58
CA THR A 196 6.32 -5.89 24.61
C THR A 196 7.58 -5.05 24.68
N GLN A 197 8.76 -5.67 24.63
CA GLN A 197 10.04 -4.96 24.60
C GLN A 197 10.19 -4.16 23.31
N LEU A 198 9.92 -4.78 22.17
CA LEU A 198 9.98 -4.16 20.85
C LEU A 198 9.05 -2.92 20.77
N ALA A 199 7.82 -3.03 21.26
CA ALA A 199 6.85 -1.94 21.22
C ALA A 199 7.23 -0.76 22.13
N SER A 200 8.05 -0.97 23.16
CA SER A 200 8.33 0.03 24.21
C SER A 200 9.04 1.29 23.72
N GLU A 201 9.77 1.22 22.59
CA GLU A 201 10.47 2.37 22.00
C GLU A 201 9.77 2.95 20.77
N ILE A 202 8.67 2.35 20.31
CA ILE A 202 7.96 2.85 19.12
C ILE A 202 7.29 4.18 19.45
N ARG A 203 7.72 5.24 18.76
CA ARG A 203 7.18 6.60 18.88
C ARG A 203 5.95 6.84 18.04
N GLY A 204 5.75 6.03 17.01
CA GLY A 204 4.56 6.13 16.17
C GLY A 204 4.65 5.34 14.88
N VAL A 205 3.51 5.31 14.20
CA VAL A 205 3.34 4.70 12.87
C VAL A 205 2.74 5.72 11.89
N THR A 206 3.18 5.67 10.65
CA THR A 206 2.52 6.37 9.53
C THR A 206 1.90 5.34 8.60
N GLU A 207 0.61 5.50 8.29
CA GLU A 207 -0.17 4.52 7.53
C GLU A 207 -0.55 5.07 6.16
N GLU A 208 -0.27 4.28 5.12
CA GLU A 208 -0.43 4.65 3.72
C GLU A 208 -1.85 4.46 3.20
N THR A 209 -2.59 3.44 3.66
CA THR A 209 -3.81 3.01 2.96
C THR A 209 -5.06 2.98 3.83
N THR A 210 -6.22 3.13 3.19
CA THR A 210 -7.55 3.15 3.84
C THR A 210 -7.76 1.97 4.80
N THR A 211 -7.34 0.76 4.41
CA THR A 211 -7.56 -0.44 5.22
C THR A 211 -6.77 -0.42 6.52
N GLY A 212 -5.50 -0.01 6.46
CA GLY A 212 -4.67 0.12 7.66
C GLY A 212 -5.17 1.25 8.57
N VAL A 213 -5.59 2.38 7.99
CA VAL A 213 -6.23 3.48 8.72
C VAL A 213 -7.49 3.02 9.47
N HIS A 214 -8.32 2.18 8.83
CA HIS A 214 -9.50 1.62 9.48
C HIS A 214 -9.13 0.79 10.72
N ARG A 215 -8.10 -0.06 10.63
CA ARG A 215 -7.56 -0.82 11.76
C ARG A 215 -7.07 0.09 12.89
N LEU A 216 -6.37 1.18 12.57
CA LEU A 216 -5.88 2.14 13.56
C LEU A 216 -7.02 2.82 14.31
N TYR A 217 -8.06 3.28 13.62
CA TYR A 217 -9.24 3.85 14.27
C TYR A 217 -10.01 2.83 15.12
N GLU A 218 -10.06 1.57 14.69
CA GLU A 218 -10.64 0.49 15.48
C GLU A 218 -9.86 0.28 16.78
N MET A 219 -8.53 0.13 16.71
CA MET A 219 -7.67 0.01 17.89
C MET A 219 -7.77 1.22 18.82
N GLN A 220 -7.88 2.45 18.27
CA GLN A 220 -8.11 3.65 19.07
C GLN A 220 -9.44 3.59 19.80
N ARG A 221 -10.54 3.21 19.11
CA ARG A 221 -11.87 3.10 19.70
C ARG A 221 -11.94 2.05 20.81
N GLU A 222 -11.22 0.95 20.65
CA GLU A 222 -11.12 -0.14 21.63
C GLU A 222 -10.15 0.16 22.78
N GLY A 223 -9.33 1.21 22.65
CA GLY A 223 -8.29 1.55 23.63
C GLY A 223 -7.08 0.60 23.62
N SER A 224 -6.90 -0.14 22.52
CA SER A 224 -5.80 -1.09 22.33
C SER A 224 -4.60 -0.49 21.57
N LEU A 225 -4.73 0.71 21.00
CA LEU A 225 -3.65 1.39 20.27
C LEU A 225 -2.46 1.68 21.20
N LEU A 226 -1.27 1.20 20.85
CA LEU A 226 -0.08 1.26 21.71
C LEU A 226 0.75 2.54 21.55
N PHE A 227 0.68 3.19 20.41
CA PHE A 227 1.48 4.38 20.06
C PHE A 227 0.69 5.28 19.09
N PRO A 228 1.08 6.57 18.96
CA PRO A 228 0.39 7.48 18.04
C PRO A 228 0.54 7.05 16.59
N ALA A 229 -0.43 7.45 15.77
CA ALA A 229 -0.45 7.17 14.34
C ALA A 229 -0.76 8.43 13.54
N ILE A 230 -0.10 8.63 12.39
CA ILE A 230 -0.54 9.57 11.37
C ILE A 230 -1.16 8.79 10.21
N ASN A 231 -2.42 9.08 9.95
CA ASN A 231 -3.17 8.64 8.79
C ASN A 231 -2.73 9.48 7.58
N VAL A 232 -1.77 8.97 6.82
CA VAL A 232 -1.29 9.63 5.60
C VAL A 232 -2.30 9.47 4.46
N ASN A 233 -3.06 8.37 4.44
CA ASN A 233 -4.07 8.14 3.40
C ASN A 233 -5.05 9.31 3.24
N ASP A 234 -5.44 9.96 4.34
CA ASP A 234 -6.41 11.05 4.31
C ASP A 234 -5.78 12.44 4.12
N SER A 235 -4.46 12.54 3.95
CA SER A 235 -3.84 13.72 3.35
C SER A 235 -4.45 13.94 1.96
N VAL A 236 -4.80 15.18 1.62
CA VAL A 236 -5.46 15.45 0.33
C VAL A 236 -4.54 15.16 -0.84
N THR A 237 -3.25 15.48 -0.71
CA THR A 237 -2.21 15.18 -1.70
C THR A 237 -1.93 13.67 -1.83
N LYS A 238 -2.44 12.85 -0.91
CA LYS A 238 -2.45 11.38 -1.04
C LYS A 238 -3.79 10.89 -1.60
N SER A 239 -4.88 11.06 -0.87
CA SER A 239 -6.18 10.44 -1.20
C SER A 239 -6.75 10.88 -2.55
N LYS A 240 -6.59 12.16 -2.91
CA LYS A 240 -7.11 12.72 -4.17
C LYS A 240 -6.14 12.57 -5.35
N PHE A 241 -4.93 12.09 -5.11
CA PHE A 241 -3.89 11.88 -6.13
C PHE A 241 -3.57 10.39 -6.29
N ASP A 242 -3.02 9.74 -5.29
CA ASP A 242 -2.66 8.32 -5.30
C ASP A 242 -3.90 7.44 -5.56
N ASN A 243 -4.89 7.51 -4.70
CA ASN A 243 -6.07 6.64 -4.80
C ASN A 243 -6.83 6.87 -6.11
N LYS A 244 -6.89 8.10 -6.61
CA LYS A 244 -7.61 8.43 -7.85
C LYS A 244 -6.71 8.29 -9.08
N TYR A 245 -5.69 9.11 -9.20
CA TYR A 245 -4.85 9.18 -10.41
C TYR A 245 -3.90 8.00 -10.54
N GLY A 246 -3.43 7.46 -9.41
CA GLY A 246 -2.63 6.25 -9.39
C GLY A 246 -3.41 5.05 -9.93
N CYS A 247 -4.62 4.82 -9.43
CA CYS A 247 -5.49 3.75 -9.91
C CYS A 247 -5.97 3.99 -11.34
N ARG A 248 -6.21 5.26 -11.73
CA ARG A 248 -6.54 5.61 -13.12
C ARG A 248 -5.48 5.18 -14.12
N HIS A 249 -4.19 5.33 -13.74
CA HIS A 249 -3.07 4.87 -14.56
C HIS A 249 -2.88 3.36 -14.49
N SER A 250 -2.78 2.81 -13.29
CA SER A 250 -2.29 1.45 -13.06
C SER A 250 -3.31 0.35 -13.32
N LEU A 251 -4.63 0.62 -13.25
CA LEU A 251 -5.65 -0.35 -13.60
C LEU A 251 -5.53 -0.82 -15.04
N VAL A 252 -5.50 0.12 -15.97
CA VAL A 252 -5.43 -0.18 -17.42
C VAL A 252 -4.09 -0.82 -17.77
N ASP A 253 -3.00 -0.38 -17.14
CA ASP A 253 -1.68 -1.01 -17.28
C ASP A 253 -1.73 -2.49 -16.85
N GLY A 254 -2.33 -2.80 -15.71
CA GLY A 254 -2.49 -4.17 -15.23
C GLY A 254 -3.33 -5.04 -16.17
N ILE A 255 -4.47 -4.55 -16.63
CA ILE A 255 -5.34 -5.28 -17.56
C ILE A 255 -4.62 -5.55 -18.88
N ASN A 256 -3.96 -4.55 -19.45
CA ASN A 256 -3.27 -4.67 -20.74
C ASN A 256 -2.10 -5.66 -20.66
N ARG A 257 -1.25 -5.57 -19.64
CA ARG A 257 -0.13 -6.53 -19.45
C ARG A 257 -0.63 -7.94 -19.17
N ALA A 258 -1.73 -8.08 -18.42
CA ALA A 258 -2.28 -9.39 -18.08
C ALA A 258 -2.91 -10.09 -19.29
N THR A 259 -3.70 -9.39 -20.08
CA THR A 259 -4.63 -10.02 -21.04
C THR A 259 -4.44 -9.59 -22.48
N ASP A 260 -3.82 -8.43 -22.70
CA ASP A 260 -3.66 -7.84 -24.04
C ASP A 260 -5.00 -7.68 -24.80
N VAL A 261 -6.12 -7.57 -24.07
CA VAL A 261 -7.45 -7.40 -24.67
C VAL A 261 -7.71 -5.96 -25.05
N LEU A 262 -8.48 -5.75 -26.12
CA LEU A 262 -9.03 -4.43 -26.42
C LEU A 262 -10.11 -4.08 -25.40
N ILE A 263 -9.89 -3.08 -24.58
CA ILE A 263 -10.86 -2.58 -23.57
C ILE A 263 -12.02 -1.84 -24.28
N GLY A 264 -11.72 -1.12 -25.37
CA GLY A 264 -12.71 -0.38 -26.14
C GLY A 264 -13.87 -1.27 -26.61
N GLY A 265 -15.10 -0.76 -26.46
CA GLY A 265 -16.32 -1.48 -26.82
C GLY A 265 -16.80 -2.52 -25.82
N LYS A 266 -16.01 -2.88 -24.80
CA LYS A 266 -16.43 -3.79 -23.74
C LYS A 266 -17.30 -3.08 -22.70
N THR A 267 -18.10 -3.87 -21.98
CA THR A 267 -18.83 -3.40 -20.81
C THR A 267 -18.00 -3.73 -19.56
N ALA A 268 -17.64 -2.71 -18.80
CA ALA A 268 -16.85 -2.84 -17.58
C ALA A 268 -17.68 -2.41 -16.36
N VAL A 269 -17.73 -3.25 -15.36
CA VAL A 269 -18.37 -2.97 -14.07
C VAL A 269 -17.28 -2.58 -13.08
N VAL A 270 -17.42 -1.42 -12.45
CA VAL A 270 -16.57 -0.98 -11.33
C VAL A 270 -17.43 -1.01 -10.06
N CYS A 271 -17.05 -1.87 -9.13
CA CYS A 271 -17.72 -2.00 -7.84
C CYS A 271 -17.11 -1.00 -6.85
N GLY A 272 -17.85 0.06 -6.54
CA GLY A 272 -17.42 1.19 -5.73
C GLY A 272 -17.13 2.46 -6.54
N TYR A 273 -17.47 3.64 -5.98
CA TYR A 273 -17.22 4.94 -6.60
C TYR A 273 -16.61 5.95 -5.59
N GLY A 274 -15.76 5.44 -4.69
CA GLY A 274 -14.81 6.23 -3.92
C GLY A 274 -13.67 6.77 -4.81
N ASP A 275 -12.59 7.27 -4.23
CA ASP A 275 -11.48 7.84 -5.00
C ASP A 275 -10.86 6.80 -5.97
N VAL A 276 -10.66 5.57 -5.52
CA VAL A 276 -10.17 4.45 -6.34
C VAL A 276 -11.14 4.15 -7.49
N GLY A 277 -12.43 3.97 -7.19
CA GLY A 277 -13.46 3.67 -8.18
C GLY A 277 -13.61 4.77 -9.23
N LYS A 278 -13.53 6.05 -8.83
CA LYS A 278 -13.55 7.19 -9.75
C LYS A 278 -12.39 7.14 -10.75
N GLY A 279 -11.17 6.90 -10.26
CA GLY A 279 -10.02 6.76 -11.13
C GLY A 279 -10.14 5.59 -12.12
N CYS A 280 -10.56 4.42 -11.62
CA CYS A 280 -10.79 3.23 -12.44
C CYS A 280 -11.86 3.45 -13.52
N ALA A 281 -13.00 4.01 -13.16
CA ALA A 281 -14.09 4.30 -14.08
C ALA A 281 -13.67 5.28 -15.19
N GLU A 282 -12.94 6.33 -14.81
CA GLU A 282 -12.41 7.35 -15.73
C GLU A 282 -11.47 6.74 -16.78
N SER A 283 -10.52 5.88 -16.35
CA SER A 283 -9.56 5.26 -17.25
C SER A 283 -10.21 4.24 -18.20
N LEU A 284 -11.11 3.41 -17.70
CA LEU A 284 -11.84 2.45 -18.52
C LEU A 284 -12.70 3.16 -19.58
N ARG A 285 -13.42 4.23 -19.18
CA ARG A 285 -14.16 5.08 -20.13
C ARG A 285 -13.23 5.74 -21.14
N GLY A 286 -12.07 6.22 -20.69
CA GLY A 286 -11.03 6.81 -21.55
C GLY A 286 -10.48 5.83 -22.59
N GLN A 287 -10.48 4.53 -22.32
CA GLN A 287 -10.15 3.47 -23.27
C GLN A 287 -11.34 3.06 -24.17
N GLY A 288 -12.50 3.69 -24.01
CA GLY A 288 -13.69 3.41 -24.83
C GLY A 288 -14.58 2.28 -24.30
N ALA A 289 -14.45 1.87 -23.04
CA ALA A 289 -15.38 0.96 -22.40
C ALA A 289 -16.71 1.64 -22.07
N ARG A 290 -17.77 0.86 -22.04
CA ARG A 290 -19.05 1.23 -21.44
C ARG A 290 -18.99 0.87 -19.97
N VAL A 291 -18.85 1.89 -19.12
CA VAL A 291 -18.63 1.70 -17.68
C VAL A 291 -19.95 1.76 -16.92
N ILE A 292 -20.14 0.78 -16.05
CA ILE A 292 -21.27 0.66 -15.12
C ILE A 292 -20.71 0.64 -13.71
N ILE A 293 -21.35 1.36 -12.79
CA ILE A 293 -20.95 1.47 -11.39
C ILE A 293 -21.95 0.71 -10.51
N THR A 294 -21.44 -0.01 -9.53
CA THR A 294 -22.23 -0.48 -8.38
C THR A 294 -21.77 0.25 -7.13
N GLU A 295 -22.69 0.72 -6.30
CA GLU A 295 -22.34 1.54 -5.13
C GLU A 295 -23.40 1.42 -4.03
N ILE A 296 -22.96 1.47 -2.77
CA ILE A 296 -23.84 1.45 -1.58
C ILE A 296 -24.07 2.84 -0.99
N ASP A 297 -23.08 3.75 -1.16
CA ASP A 297 -23.17 5.12 -0.66
C ASP A 297 -24.02 5.97 -1.62
N PRO A 298 -25.16 6.52 -1.16
CA PRO A 298 -26.04 7.30 -2.02
C PRO A 298 -25.39 8.58 -2.57
N ILE A 299 -24.40 9.14 -1.87
CA ILE A 299 -23.66 10.33 -2.34
C ILE A 299 -22.73 9.94 -3.48
N CYS A 300 -21.94 8.89 -3.31
CA CYS A 300 -21.06 8.37 -4.36
C CYS A 300 -21.87 7.87 -5.58
N ALA A 301 -22.99 7.19 -5.36
CA ALA A 301 -23.89 6.77 -6.43
C ALA A 301 -24.46 7.98 -7.22
N LEU A 302 -24.87 9.04 -6.52
CA LEU A 302 -25.34 10.26 -7.17
C LEU A 302 -24.22 10.94 -7.97
N GLN A 303 -23.01 11.00 -7.42
CA GLN A 303 -21.85 11.53 -8.17
C GLN A 303 -21.58 10.73 -9.44
N ALA A 304 -21.59 9.38 -9.36
CA ALA A 304 -21.42 8.53 -10.53
C ALA A 304 -22.47 8.79 -11.61
N ALA A 305 -23.73 8.94 -11.22
CA ALA A 305 -24.82 9.26 -12.15
C ALA A 305 -24.64 10.65 -12.78
N MET A 306 -24.22 11.67 -12.01
CA MET A 306 -23.94 13.01 -12.52
C MET A 306 -22.72 13.03 -13.46
N ASP A 307 -21.74 12.16 -13.24
CA ASP A 307 -20.58 11.98 -14.12
C ASP A 307 -20.92 11.20 -15.40
N GLY A 308 -22.18 10.78 -15.54
CA GLY A 308 -22.74 10.14 -16.76
C GLY A 308 -22.55 8.63 -16.81
N TYR A 309 -22.30 7.98 -15.68
CA TYR A 309 -22.27 6.52 -15.61
C TYR A 309 -23.67 5.94 -15.33
N GLN A 310 -23.92 4.75 -15.85
CA GLN A 310 -25.02 3.92 -15.38
C GLN A 310 -24.68 3.42 -13.97
N VAL A 311 -25.60 3.57 -13.02
CA VAL A 311 -25.47 3.03 -11.66
C VAL A 311 -26.57 1.99 -11.46
N THR A 312 -26.19 0.77 -11.08
CA THR A 312 -27.12 -0.34 -10.88
C THR A 312 -26.52 -1.39 -9.94
N THR A 313 -27.18 -2.51 -9.75
CA THR A 313 -26.68 -3.62 -8.94
C THR A 313 -25.87 -4.62 -9.77
N LEU A 314 -25.00 -5.39 -9.12
CA LEU A 314 -24.19 -6.42 -9.79
C LEU A 314 -25.09 -7.48 -10.46
N ASP A 315 -26.17 -7.88 -9.81
CA ASP A 315 -27.12 -8.89 -10.32
C ASP A 315 -27.71 -8.53 -11.69
N GLU A 316 -27.92 -7.24 -11.96
CA GLU A 316 -28.50 -6.80 -13.26
C GLU A 316 -27.50 -6.84 -14.41
N VAL A 317 -26.20 -6.90 -14.15
CA VAL A 317 -25.16 -6.78 -15.18
C VAL A 317 -24.18 -7.96 -15.21
N VAL A 318 -24.22 -8.84 -14.24
CA VAL A 318 -23.25 -9.93 -14.07
C VAL A 318 -23.20 -10.88 -15.28
N GLU A 319 -24.33 -11.12 -15.94
CA GLU A 319 -24.41 -12.01 -17.11
C GLU A 319 -23.96 -11.34 -18.43
N THR A 320 -23.88 -10.02 -18.46
CA THR A 320 -23.68 -9.26 -19.71
C THR A 320 -22.35 -8.50 -19.79
N ALA A 321 -21.72 -8.20 -18.66
CA ALA A 321 -20.48 -7.45 -18.62
C ALA A 321 -19.25 -8.32 -18.97
N ASP A 322 -18.19 -7.67 -19.43
CA ASP A 322 -16.94 -8.29 -19.87
C ASP A 322 -15.83 -8.23 -18.83
N ILE A 323 -15.78 -7.12 -18.06
CA ILE A 323 -14.74 -6.80 -17.10
C ILE A 323 -15.40 -6.40 -15.78
N PHE A 324 -14.91 -6.96 -14.67
CA PHE A 324 -15.38 -6.69 -13.32
C PHE A 324 -14.20 -6.28 -12.45
N ILE A 325 -14.23 -5.07 -11.88
CA ILE A 325 -13.18 -4.52 -11.05
C ILE A 325 -13.75 -4.12 -9.68
N THR A 326 -13.22 -4.69 -8.61
CA THR A 326 -13.57 -4.32 -7.24
C THR A 326 -12.66 -3.24 -6.69
N THR A 327 -13.22 -2.26 -5.97
CA THR A 327 -12.55 -1.04 -5.52
C THR A 327 -13.04 -0.55 -4.15
N THR A 328 -13.68 -1.44 -3.36
CA THR A 328 -14.49 -1.02 -2.21
C THR A 328 -13.75 -1.04 -0.87
N GLY A 329 -12.65 -1.79 -0.76
CA GLY A 329 -12.00 -2.05 0.53
C GLY A 329 -12.85 -2.88 1.50
N ASN A 330 -13.94 -3.49 1.02
CA ASN A 330 -14.84 -4.35 1.79
C ASN A 330 -14.54 -5.84 1.47
N LYS A 331 -15.42 -6.73 1.79
CA LYS A 331 -15.31 -8.17 1.51
C LYS A 331 -16.50 -8.70 0.73
N ASP A 332 -16.30 -9.84 0.06
CA ASP A 332 -17.37 -10.60 -0.58
C ASP A 332 -18.22 -9.77 -1.56
N ILE A 333 -17.58 -8.90 -2.32
CA ILE A 333 -18.24 -8.03 -3.31
C ILE A 333 -18.64 -8.83 -4.54
N ILE A 334 -17.78 -9.76 -4.97
CA ILE A 334 -18.05 -10.72 -6.05
C ILE A 334 -17.94 -12.13 -5.47
N LEU A 335 -19.06 -12.81 -5.34
CA LEU A 335 -19.14 -14.17 -4.82
C LEU A 335 -18.84 -15.21 -5.90
N ALA A 336 -18.52 -16.43 -5.48
CA ALA A 336 -18.40 -17.57 -6.41
C ALA A 336 -19.69 -17.80 -7.23
N SER A 337 -20.86 -17.55 -6.62
CA SER A 337 -22.16 -17.62 -7.30
C SER A 337 -22.35 -16.57 -8.39
N ASP A 338 -21.73 -15.38 -8.24
CA ASP A 338 -21.75 -14.33 -9.26
C ASP A 338 -20.81 -14.69 -10.41
N MET A 339 -19.60 -15.16 -10.09
CA MET A 339 -18.65 -15.64 -11.08
C MET A 339 -19.22 -16.79 -11.93
N ALA A 340 -20.05 -17.64 -11.33
CA ALA A 340 -20.76 -18.70 -12.05
C ALA A 340 -21.79 -18.18 -13.08
N LYS A 341 -22.31 -16.97 -12.91
CA LYS A 341 -23.27 -16.34 -13.85
C LYS A 341 -22.57 -15.53 -14.95
N MET A 342 -21.30 -15.14 -14.76
CA MET A 342 -20.56 -14.32 -15.72
C MET A 342 -20.46 -15.00 -17.07
N LYS A 343 -20.32 -14.22 -18.12
CA LYS A 343 -20.13 -14.78 -19.45
C LYS A 343 -18.75 -15.39 -19.66
N HIS A 344 -18.62 -16.20 -20.67
CA HIS A 344 -17.36 -16.83 -21.06
C HIS A 344 -16.29 -15.77 -21.33
N GLN A 345 -15.08 -15.98 -20.79
CA GLN A 345 -13.93 -15.08 -20.87
C GLN A 345 -14.12 -13.73 -20.16
N ALA A 346 -15.07 -13.62 -19.22
CA ALA A 346 -15.14 -12.45 -18.34
C ALA A 346 -13.84 -12.29 -17.55
N ILE A 347 -13.37 -11.06 -17.41
CA ILE A 347 -12.16 -10.70 -16.66
C ILE A 347 -12.58 -10.18 -15.29
N VAL A 348 -12.02 -10.76 -14.23
CA VAL A 348 -12.30 -10.40 -12.85
C VAL A 348 -11.00 -9.97 -12.19
N GLY A 349 -10.99 -8.79 -11.60
CA GLY A 349 -9.82 -8.26 -10.91
C GLY A 349 -10.17 -7.34 -9.75
N ASN A 350 -9.24 -7.20 -8.83
CA ASN A 350 -9.35 -6.34 -7.67
C ASN A 350 -8.23 -5.29 -7.69
N ILE A 351 -8.55 -4.09 -7.27
CA ILE A 351 -7.58 -3.01 -7.05
C ILE A 351 -7.66 -2.45 -5.63
N GLY A 352 -8.51 -3.04 -4.77
CA GLY A 352 -8.51 -2.82 -3.33
C GLY A 352 -7.31 -3.49 -2.65
N HIS A 353 -6.95 -3.05 -1.46
CA HIS A 353 -5.70 -3.46 -0.80
C HIS A 353 -5.64 -4.97 -0.53
N PHE A 354 -6.71 -5.57 0.01
CA PHE A 354 -6.76 -7.00 0.34
C PHE A 354 -7.48 -7.84 -0.72
N ASP A 355 -7.27 -9.16 -0.65
CA ASP A 355 -7.80 -10.15 -1.59
C ASP A 355 -9.21 -10.66 -1.26
N ASN A 356 -9.87 -10.11 -0.26
CA ASN A 356 -11.16 -10.58 0.23
C ASN A 356 -12.38 -9.97 -0.47
N GLU A 357 -12.20 -9.06 -1.42
CA GLU A 357 -13.30 -8.50 -2.21
C GLU A 357 -13.86 -9.51 -3.22
N ILE A 358 -13.04 -10.46 -3.68
CA ILE A 358 -13.43 -11.54 -4.60
C ILE A 358 -13.34 -12.85 -3.83
N ASP A 359 -14.44 -13.62 -3.80
CA ASP A 359 -14.53 -14.89 -3.09
C ASP A 359 -13.74 -16.00 -3.80
N MET A 360 -12.41 -15.93 -3.72
CA MET A 360 -11.53 -16.93 -4.30
C MET A 360 -11.62 -18.29 -3.60
N ALA A 361 -11.87 -18.28 -2.28
CA ALA A 361 -12.02 -19.50 -1.50
C ALA A 361 -13.30 -20.26 -1.89
N GLY A 362 -14.40 -19.53 -2.10
CA GLY A 362 -15.65 -20.10 -2.60
C GLY A 362 -15.52 -20.59 -4.04
N LEU A 363 -14.84 -19.83 -4.90
CA LEU A 363 -14.57 -20.26 -6.28
C LEU A 363 -13.80 -21.59 -6.35
N ALA A 364 -12.75 -21.72 -5.53
CA ALA A 364 -11.96 -22.95 -5.47
C ALA A 364 -12.75 -24.18 -4.97
N LYS A 365 -13.84 -23.97 -4.24
CA LYS A 365 -14.72 -25.03 -3.73
C LYS A 365 -15.85 -25.43 -4.68
N VAL A 366 -16.02 -24.73 -5.82
CA VAL A 366 -17.04 -25.09 -6.81
C VAL A 366 -16.76 -26.51 -7.33
N PRO A 367 -17.71 -27.47 -7.21
CA PRO A 367 -17.48 -28.83 -7.63
C PRO A 367 -17.11 -28.92 -9.12
N GLY A 368 -15.97 -29.56 -9.42
CA GLY A 368 -15.50 -29.78 -10.79
C GLY A 368 -14.88 -28.56 -11.46
N ILE A 369 -14.62 -27.47 -10.73
CA ILE A 369 -13.88 -26.33 -11.26
C ILE A 369 -12.42 -26.67 -11.51
N VAL A 370 -11.83 -26.13 -12.57
CA VAL A 370 -10.42 -26.33 -12.91
C VAL A 370 -9.73 -24.97 -13.00
N LYS A 371 -8.69 -24.78 -12.19
CA LYS A 371 -7.78 -23.64 -12.27
C LYS A 371 -6.61 -23.98 -13.19
N ASP A 372 -6.26 -23.07 -14.09
CA ASP A 372 -5.13 -23.19 -15.01
C ASP A 372 -4.39 -21.86 -15.11
N GLU A 373 -3.07 -21.89 -14.93
CA GLU A 373 -2.23 -20.69 -15.03
C GLU A 373 -1.85 -20.46 -16.50
N VAL A 374 -2.32 -19.36 -17.08
CA VAL A 374 -2.00 -18.95 -18.45
C VAL A 374 -0.59 -18.34 -18.53
N LYS A 375 -0.27 -17.50 -17.58
CA LYS A 375 1.03 -16.89 -17.33
C LYS A 375 1.05 -16.35 -15.88
N PRO A 376 2.19 -15.96 -15.33
CA PRO A 376 2.25 -15.48 -13.95
C PRO A 376 1.16 -14.45 -13.63
N GLN A 377 0.42 -14.68 -12.55
CA GLN A 377 -0.68 -13.85 -12.05
C GLN A 377 -1.90 -13.73 -12.98
N VAL A 378 -2.05 -14.61 -13.97
CA VAL A 378 -3.21 -14.69 -14.85
C VAL A 378 -3.73 -16.13 -14.87
N HIS A 379 -4.87 -16.36 -14.24
CA HIS A 379 -5.48 -17.70 -14.13
C HIS A 379 -6.82 -17.76 -14.84
N THR A 380 -7.04 -18.84 -15.58
CA THR A 380 -8.40 -19.21 -16.03
C THR A 380 -9.02 -20.19 -15.05
N TRP A 381 -10.29 -19.99 -14.79
CA TRP A 381 -11.11 -20.90 -13.99
C TRP A 381 -12.22 -21.45 -14.88
N THR A 382 -12.15 -22.76 -15.14
CA THR A 382 -13.10 -23.45 -16.01
C THR A 382 -14.18 -24.14 -15.19
N PHE A 383 -15.41 -23.71 -15.36
CA PHE A 383 -16.59 -24.33 -14.75
C PHE A 383 -16.95 -25.67 -15.41
N PRO A 384 -17.74 -26.56 -14.73
CA PRO A 384 -18.10 -27.85 -15.27
C PRO A 384 -18.85 -27.84 -16.61
N ASP A 385 -19.54 -26.76 -16.92
CA ASP A 385 -20.22 -26.52 -18.20
C ASP A 385 -19.28 -26.10 -19.34
N GLY A 386 -17.98 -25.97 -19.07
CA GLY A 386 -16.95 -25.53 -20.02
C GLY A 386 -16.79 -24.02 -20.12
N LYS A 387 -17.59 -23.23 -19.43
CA LYS A 387 -17.41 -21.78 -19.34
C LYS A 387 -16.12 -21.45 -18.59
N LYS A 388 -15.40 -20.43 -19.04
CA LYS A 388 -14.17 -19.94 -18.40
C LYS A 388 -14.32 -18.48 -17.99
N ILE A 389 -13.72 -18.13 -16.88
CA ILE A 389 -13.45 -16.74 -16.48
C ILE A 389 -11.95 -16.56 -16.28
N ILE A 390 -11.47 -15.32 -16.37
CA ILE A 390 -10.08 -14.95 -16.15
C ILE A 390 -10.01 -14.17 -14.85
N VAL A 391 -9.24 -14.66 -13.88
CA VAL A 391 -9.00 -13.96 -12.61
C VAL A 391 -7.58 -13.45 -12.58
N LEU A 392 -7.41 -12.16 -12.28
CA LEU A 392 -6.13 -11.48 -12.24
C LEU A 392 -5.58 -11.46 -10.81
N SER A 393 -4.28 -11.71 -10.68
CA SER A 393 -3.52 -11.69 -9.40
C SER A 393 -4.20 -12.46 -8.26
N GLU A 394 -4.93 -13.52 -8.58
CA GLU A 394 -5.66 -14.34 -7.61
C GLU A 394 -6.61 -13.53 -6.69
N GLY A 395 -7.21 -12.47 -7.21
CA GLY A 395 -8.07 -11.55 -6.45
C GLY A 395 -7.33 -10.48 -5.64
N ARG A 396 -6.00 -10.48 -5.66
CA ARG A 396 -5.15 -9.44 -5.03
C ARG A 396 -5.03 -8.22 -5.95
N LEU A 397 -4.27 -7.21 -5.52
CA LEU A 397 -3.98 -5.98 -6.28
C LEU A 397 -3.44 -6.27 -7.68
N LEU A 398 -4.30 -6.19 -8.70
CA LEU A 398 -3.91 -6.47 -10.08
C LEU A 398 -2.92 -5.46 -10.67
N ASN A 399 -2.98 -4.21 -10.23
CA ASN A 399 -2.08 -3.14 -10.69
C ASN A 399 -0.62 -3.36 -10.27
N LEU A 400 -0.38 -4.09 -9.18
CA LEU A 400 0.93 -4.48 -8.70
C LEU A 400 1.29 -5.91 -9.10
N GLY A 401 0.34 -6.84 -8.98
CA GLY A 401 0.56 -8.24 -9.35
C GLY A 401 0.78 -8.43 -10.87
N ASN A 402 0.01 -7.76 -11.70
CA ASN A 402 0.08 -7.86 -13.16
C ASN A 402 0.88 -6.72 -13.83
N ALA A 403 1.20 -5.65 -13.08
CA ALA A 403 1.96 -4.51 -13.59
C ALA A 403 2.98 -4.02 -12.57
N THR A 404 3.26 -2.72 -12.53
CA THR A 404 4.32 -2.10 -11.70
C THR A 404 3.77 -1.12 -10.66
N GLY A 405 2.45 -1.06 -10.49
CA GLY A 405 1.78 -0.19 -9.54
C GLY A 405 1.62 1.25 -10.04
N HIS A 406 1.51 2.17 -9.11
CA HIS A 406 1.30 3.59 -9.41
C HIS A 406 2.54 4.25 -9.99
N PRO A 407 2.37 5.24 -10.89
CA PRO A 407 3.48 5.95 -11.53
C PRO A 407 4.25 6.81 -10.53
N SER A 408 5.53 7.03 -10.80
CA SER A 408 6.48 7.71 -9.91
C SER A 408 6.01 9.09 -9.46
N PHE A 409 5.45 9.90 -10.36
CA PHE A 409 4.97 11.25 -10.03
C PHE A 409 3.86 11.24 -8.97
N VAL A 410 2.94 10.28 -9.06
CA VAL A 410 1.86 10.11 -8.08
C VAL A 410 2.43 9.67 -6.72
N MET A 411 3.33 8.69 -6.73
CA MET A 411 3.97 8.21 -5.51
C MET A 411 4.89 9.25 -4.87
N SER A 412 5.40 10.22 -5.64
CA SER A 412 6.10 11.36 -5.08
C SER A 412 5.25 12.17 -4.10
N ASN A 413 3.94 12.30 -4.35
CA ASN A 413 3.02 12.95 -3.41
C ASN A 413 2.89 12.14 -2.11
N SER A 414 2.49 10.87 -2.21
CA SER A 414 2.29 9.98 -1.07
C SER A 414 3.55 9.85 -0.23
N PHE A 415 4.70 9.67 -0.86
CA PHE A 415 5.97 9.47 -0.15
C PHE A 415 6.57 10.76 0.41
N ALA A 416 6.21 11.92 -0.16
CA ALA A 416 6.46 13.20 0.46
C ALA A 416 5.64 13.37 1.76
N ASP A 417 4.35 13.01 1.72
CA ASP A 417 3.48 12.98 2.91
C ASP A 417 4.02 12.02 3.97
N GLN A 418 4.42 10.79 3.57
CA GLN A 418 5.02 9.81 4.48
C GLN A 418 6.29 10.34 5.14
N THR A 419 7.18 10.93 4.37
CA THR A 419 8.46 11.46 4.88
C THR A 419 8.21 12.58 5.90
N LEU A 420 7.31 13.51 5.60
CA LEU A 420 6.94 14.60 6.51
C LEU A 420 6.24 14.06 7.77
N ALA A 421 5.37 13.06 7.64
CA ALA A 421 4.69 12.43 8.77
C ALA A 421 5.68 11.70 9.70
N GLN A 422 6.69 11.02 9.14
CA GLN A 422 7.76 10.40 9.93
C GLN A 422 8.56 11.46 10.71
N ILE A 423 8.88 12.60 10.06
CA ILE A 423 9.56 13.71 10.73
C ILE A 423 8.69 14.28 11.85
N GLU A 424 7.40 14.52 11.62
CA GLU A 424 6.47 15.04 12.62
C GLU A 424 6.43 14.16 13.88
N LEU A 425 6.15 12.86 13.71
CA LEU A 425 6.07 11.93 14.84
C LEU A 425 7.40 11.75 15.57
N PHE A 426 8.51 11.68 14.82
CA PHE A 426 9.81 11.41 15.41
C PHE A 426 10.35 12.63 16.19
N THR A 427 10.16 13.84 15.66
CA THR A 427 10.74 15.08 16.23
C THR A 427 9.85 15.79 17.23
N LYS A 428 8.53 15.50 17.23
CA LYS A 428 7.53 16.18 18.06
C LYS A 428 6.68 15.21 18.89
N PRO A 429 7.28 14.28 19.64
CA PRO A 429 6.52 13.25 20.37
C PRO A 429 5.52 13.82 21.38
N ASP A 430 5.80 14.99 21.95
CA ASP A 430 4.91 15.63 22.93
C ASP A 430 3.66 16.25 22.30
N GLU A 431 3.67 16.51 20.99
CA GLU A 431 2.51 17.05 20.25
C GLU A 431 1.53 15.94 19.82
N TYR A 432 1.97 14.68 19.84
CA TYR A 432 1.19 13.53 19.37
C TYR A 432 1.05 12.46 20.48
N PRO A 433 0.16 12.67 21.49
CA PRO A 433 -0.22 11.59 22.40
C PRO A 433 -0.85 10.43 21.66
N ILE A 434 -1.04 9.26 22.31
CA ILE A 434 -1.63 8.09 21.68
C ILE A 434 -2.99 8.44 21.06
N GLY A 435 -3.11 8.26 19.76
CA GLY A 435 -4.28 8.60 18.95
C GLY A 435 -3.96 8.54 17.47
N VAL A 436 -4.97 8.69 16.63
CA VAL A 436 -4.84 8.74 15.18
C VAL A 436 -5.04 10.17 14.69
N TYR A 437 -4.08 10.68 13.94
CA TYR A 437 -4.02 12.05 13.45
C TYR A 437 -3.95 12.09 11.93
N VAL A 438 -4.32 13.20 11.32
CA VAL A 438 -4.08 13.50 9.91
C VAL A 438 -2.90 14.45 9.80
N LEU A 439 -2.15 14.38 8.71
CA LEU A 439 -1.03 15.29 8.48
C LEU A 439 -1.50 16.76 8.51
N PRO A 440 -0.81 17.66 9.22
CA PRO A 440 -1.18 19.06 9.29
C PRO A 440 -1.36 19.71 7.90
N LYS A 441 -2.40 20.53 7.74
CA LYS A 441 -2.80 21.10 6.45
C LYS A 441 -1.70 21.88 5.74
N HIS A 442 -0.86 22.60 6.48
CA HIS A 442 0.26 23.33 5.90
C HIS A 442 1.33 22.41 5.28
N LEU A 443 1.48 21.16 5.79
CA LEU A 443 2.38 20.16 5.22
C LEU A 443 1.77 19.51 3.97
N ASP A 444 0.47 19.24 3.99
CA ASP A 444 -0.28 18.75 2.82
C ASP A 444 -0.18 19.77 1.65
N GLU A 445 -0.39 21.07 1.92
CA GLU A 445 -0.18 22.12 0.91
C GLU A 445 1.29 22.27 0.47
N LYS A 446 2.26 22.06 1.37
CA LYS A 446 3.68 22.03 1.02
C LYS A 446 3.96 20.95 -0.01
N VAL A 447 3.46 19.74 0.19
CA VAL A 447 3.62 18.63 -0.77
C VAL A 447 3.08 19.03 -2.14
N ALA A 448 1.87 19.59 -2.20
CA ALA A 448 1.31 20.09 -3.48
C ALA A 448 2.24 21.10 -4.15
N ARG A 449 2.71 22.12 -3.42
CA ARG A 449 3.60 23.16 -3.96
C ARG A 449 4.89 22.61 -4.54
N LEU A 450 5.49 21.61 -3.90
CA LEU A 450 6.74 20.98 -4.36
C LEU A 450 6.62 20.27 -5.72
N HIS A 451 5.39 20.00 -6.18
CA HIS A 451 5.13 19.34 -7.46
C HIS A 451 4.74 20.31 -8.59
N LEU A 452 4.34 21.55 -8.26
CA LEU A 452 3.78 22.49 -9.24
C LEU A 452 4.79 22.94 -10.29
N ASP A 453 6.03 23.21 -9.89
CA ASP A 453 7.07 23.68 -10.81
C ASP A 453 7.39 22.65 -11.89
N ALA A 454 7.42 21.37 -11.55
CA ALA A 454 7.64 20.27 -12.49
C ALA A 454 6.52 20.17 -13.56
N LEU A 455 5.33 20.65 -13.25
CA LEU A 455 4.20 20.73 -14.17
C LEU A 455 4.09 22.07 -14.88
N GLY A 456 4.99 23.02 -14.63
CA GLY A 456 4.94 24.38 -15.18
C GLY A 456 3.77 25.21 -14.66
N VAL A 457 3.20 24.86 -13.52
CA VAL A 457 2.05 25.55 -12.90
C VAL A 457 2.50 26.84 -12.24
N LYS A 458 1.76 27.91 -12.49
CA LYS A 458 1.95 29.22 -11.85
C LYS A 458 0.72 29.57 -11.03
N LEU A 459 0.86 29.64 -9.71
CA LEU A 459 -0.22 30.01 -8.81
C LEU A 459 -0.51 31.51 -8.88
N THR A 460 -1.79 31.84 -8.83
CA THR A 460 -2.23 33.22 -8.54
C THR A 460 -1.87 33.57 -7.09
N LYS A 461 -1.34 34.74 -6.86
CA LYS A 461 -1.03 35.24 -5.50
C LYS A 461 -2.18 36.09 -4.96
N LEU A 462 -2.57 35.83 -3.71
CA LEU A 462 -3.53 36.67 -3.00
C LEU A 462 -2.89 38.03 -2.67
N ARG A 463 -3.67 39.07 -2.83
CA ARG A 463 -3.33 40.37 -2.22
C ARG A 463 -3.81 40.38 -0.76
N PRO A 464 -3.18 41.19 0.12
CA PRO A 464 -3.55 41.24 1.55
C PRO A 464 -5.04 41.48 1.81
N GLU A 465 -5.66 42.34 1.04
CA GLU A 465 -7.10 42.61 1.17
C GLU A 465 -8.00 41.46 0.75
N GLN A 466 -7.54 40.60 -0.19
CA GLN A 466 -8.26 39.40 -0.59
C GLN A 466 -8.14 38.31 0.49
N ALA A 467 -6.93 38.13 1.03
CA ALA A 467 -6.67 37.18 2.12
C ALA A 467 -7.51 37.54 3.36
N ALA A 468 -7.52 38.83 3.75
CA ALA A 468 -8.34 39.35 4.85
C ALA A 468 -9.84 39.12 4.62
N TYR A 469 -10.33 39.30 3.38
CA TYR A 469 -11.75 39.11 3.05
C TYR A 469 -12.22 37.68 3.24
N ILE A 470 -11.38 36.69 2.89
CA ILE A 470 -11.71 35.27 3.02
C ILE A 470 -11.17 34.63 4.32
N GLY A 471 -10.49 35.40 5.17
CA GLY A 471 -10.03 34.98 6.49
C GLY A 471 -8.89 33.96 6.46
N VAL A 472 -7.96 34.08 5.51
CA VAL A 472 -6.76 33.25 5.40
C VAL A 472 -5.49 34.10 5.38
N GLU A 473 -4.33 33.45 5.60
CA GLU A 473 -3.04 34.10 5.37
C GLU A 473 -2.76 34.24 3.86
N VAL A 474 -1.92 35.21 3.47
CA VAL A 474 -1.57 35.45 2.04
C VAL A 474 -0.94 34.21 1.38
N ASP A 475 -0.16 33.49 2.12
CA ASP A 475 0.57 32.28 1.65
C ASP A 475 -0.09 30.95 2.04
N GLY A 476 -1.29 31.00 2.65
CA GLY A 476 -2.04 29.82 3.08
C GLY A 476 -1.76 29.40 4.53
N PRO A 477 -2.33 28.28 5.00
CA PRO A 477 -3.21 27.39 4.26
C PRO A 477 -4.53 28.04 3.84
N PHE A 478 -5.00 27.68 2.63
CA PHE A 478 -6.19 28.31 2.02
C PHE A 478 -7.50 27.66 2.42
N LYS A 479 -7.46 26.50 3.05
CA LYS A 479 -8.61 25.76 3.55
C LYS A 479 -8.40 25.35 5.00
N SER A 480 -9.48 25.19 5.74
CA SER A 480 -9.45 24.68 7.12
C SER A 480 -9.02 23.22 7.18
N ASP A 481 -8.53 22.77 8.33
CA ASP A 481 -8.01 21.39 8.52
C ASP A 481 -9.04 20.29 8.20
N HIS A 482 -10.33 20.58 8.43
CA HIS A 482 -11.41 19.62 8.18
C HIS A 482 -11.96 19.68 6.75
N TYR A 483 -11.49 20.59 5.89
CA TYR A 483 -11.95 20.66 4.50
C TYR A 483 -11.46 19.45 3.70
N ARG A 484 -12.36 18.86 2.95
CA ARG A 484 -12.08 17.75 2.01
C ARG A 484 -12.42 18.20 0.59
N TYR A 485 -11.45 18.10 -0.32
CA TYR A 485 -11.56 18.51 -1.73
C TYR A 485 -12.47 17.57 -2.54
#